data_7f986e9a11ac792f4493b34c6fc4550e
#
_entry.id   7f986e9a11ac792f4493b34c6fc4550e
#
_cell.length_a   1.000
_cell.length_b   1.000
_cell.length_c   1.000
_cell.angle_alpha   90.00
_cell.angle_beta   90.00
_cell.angle_gamma   90.00
#
_symmetry.space_group_name_H-M   'P 1'
#
loop_
_entity.id
_entity.type
_entity.pdbx_description
1 polymer ?
#
loop_
_entity_poly.entity_id
_entity_poly.type
_entity_poly.pdbx_seq_one_letter_code
_entity_poly.pdbx_strand_id
1 'polypeptide(L)'
;MQALGSNLGHPQTRNPDPVRARTPQDATLSMRSQLLEEFRNSKSKKYELKDIAGHVVEFSGDQYGSRFIQQKLEIANSEEKQMVFEEVLPNALQLMTDVFGNYVLQKFFEHGNQMQKTILAKQMEGHVLSLSLQMYGCRVVQKALEHVLTEQQAKIVGELNGCVLKCIKDQNGNHVIQKAIERVPAQHIQFIMDAFHGQVYNLATHPYGCRVIQRMFEHCTSMQTGPLLEELHRCTGQLVQDQYGNYVIQHILERGRPEDKKVVIEKIRGQILQLSKHKFASNVVEKCVDYGTKRDRQLLIEEVLQNKPDGTYPLVAMMKDQYANYVVQKMLDVVDKDQRELLVNKIKPHLQSLKKYTYGKHLIQSKFDARILMIFFKATLY
;
A
#
# COMPACT_ATOMS: atom_id res chain seq x y z
N MET A 1 -67.01 -44.35 -0.53
CA MET A 1 -66.60 -45.75 -0.63
C MET A 1 -65.10 -45.78 -0.33
N GLN A 2 -64.69 -46.02 0.88
CA GLN A 2 -64.27 -47.33 1.40
C GLN A 2 -63.24 -47.99 0.48
N ALA A 3 -62.04 -48.37 0.92
CA ALA A 3 -61.60 -49.07 2.12
C ALA A 3 -60.07 -48.91 2.24
N LEU A 4 -59.51 -48.75 3.44
CA LEU A 4 -58.85 -49.76 4.27
C LEU A 4 -57.81 -50.64 3.48
N GLY A 5 -56.53 -50.59 3.78
CA GLY A 5 -55.78 -50.91 4.91
C GLY A 5 -54.50 -51.64 4.48
N SER A 6 -53.44 -51.44 5.10
CA SER A 6 -52.68 -52.42 5.90
C SER A 6 -51.19 -51.99 6.01
N ASN A 7 -50.81 -51.86 7.26
CA ASN A 7 -49.45 -51.71 7.76
C ASN A 7 -48.65 -52.99 7.47
N LEU A 8 -47.50 -52.84 6.86
CA LEU A 8 -46.39 -53.80 7.00
C LEU A 8 -45.08 -53.01 7.16
N GLY A 9 -44.56 -53.11 8.37
CA GLY A 9 -43.30 -52.51 8.73
C GLY A 9 -42.12 -53.18 7.99
N HIS A 10 -41.25 -52.34 7.46
CA HIS A 10 -39.93 -52.75 7.05
C HIS A 10 -38.89 -52.24 8.04
N PRO A 11 -37.86 -53.05 8.36
CA PRO A 11 -36.84 -52.67 9.32
C PRO A 11 -35.97 -51.58 8.76
N GLN A 12 -35.79 -50.52 9.56
CA GLN A 12 -34.83 -49.48 9.30
C GLN A 12 -33.41 -50.05 9.33
N THR A 13 -32.78 -50.16 8.17
CA THR A 13 -31.34 -50.34 8.07
C THR A 13 -30.70 -49.01 8.46
N ARG A 14 -30.01 -48.99 9.60
CA ARG A 14 -29.12 -47.89 9.98
C ARG A 14 -28.03 -47.74 8.90
N ASN A 15 -28.06 -46.67 8.16
CA ASN A 15 -26.91 -46.25 7.36
C ASN A 15 -25.74 -45.97 8.31
N PRO A 16 -24.55 -46.47 8.01
CA PRO A 16 -23.35 -46.10 8.74
C PRO A 16 -23.10 -44.60 8.55
N ASP A 17 -22.78 -43.88 9.65
CA ASP A 17 -22.39 -42.48 9.66
C ASP A 17 -21.31 -42.24 8.61
N PRO A 18 -21.39 -41.12 7.85
CA PRO A 18 -20.33 -40.77 6.90
C PRO A 18 -19.03 -40.57 7.68
N VAL A 19 -18.04 -41.38 7.34
CA VAL A 19 -16.67 -41.24 7.83
C VAL A 19 -16.25 -39.78 7.57
N ARG A 20 -16.14 -39.00 8.66
CA ARG A 20 -15.69 -37.61 8.67
C ARG A 20 -14.34 -37.57 7.98
N ALA A 21 -14.27 -36.97 6.80
CA ALA A 21 -13.02 -36.77 6.09
C ALA A 21 -12.06 -36.00 7.03
N ARG A 22 -10.92 -36.64 7.34
CA ARG A 22 -9.87 -36.03 8.16
C ARG A 22 -9.41 -34.73 7.49
N THR A 23 -9.46 -33.63 8.22
CA THR A 23 -8.94 -32.36 7.75
C THR A 23 -7.40 -32.45 7.61
N PRO A 24 -6.77 -31.63 6.76
CA PRO A 24 -5.30 -31.61 6.66
C PRO A 24 -4.60 -31.38 8.01
N GLN A 25 -5.28 -30.76 8.98
CA GLN A 25 -4.79 -30.60 10.35
C GLN A 25 -4.67 -31.92 11.11
N ASP A 26 -5.58 -32.91 10.87
CA ASP A 26 -5.52 -34.23 11.55
C ASP A 26 -4.38 -35.10 10.99
N ALA A 27 -4.00 -34.91 9.72
CA ALA A 27 -2.87 -35.60 9.11
C ALA A 27 -1.51 -35.09 9.65
N THR A 28 -1.39 -33.79 9.97
CA THR A 28 -0.18 -33.21 10.58
C THR A 28 -0.01 -33.62 12.05
N LEU A 29 -1.09 -33.87 12.76
CA LEU A 29 -1.06 -34.35 14.16
C LEU A 29 -0.38 -35.73 14.31
N SER A 30 -0.46 -36.58 13.29
CA SER A 30 0.13 -37.94 13.34
C SER A 30 1.63 -38.02 13.04
N MET A 31 2.28 -36.88 12.71
CA MET A 31 3.69 -36.79 12.30
C MET A 31 4.60 -36.01 13.25
N ARG A 32 4.08 -35.50 14.37
CA ARG A 32 4.89 -34.75 15.33
C ARG A 32 5.74 -35.64 16.20
N SER A 33 6.99 -35.21 16.47
CA SER A 33 7.83 -35.88 17.45
C SER A 33 7.27 -35.75 18.86
N GLN A 34 7.63 -36.69 19.73
CA GLN A 34 7.26 -36.63 21.14
C GLN A 34 7.74 -35.33 21.80
N LEU A 35 8.93 -34.87 21.44
CA LEU A 35 9.50 -33.64 21.97
C LEU A 35 8.62 -32.42 21.64
N LEU A 36 8.16 -32.28 20.38
CA LEU A 36 7.29 -31.18 19.97
C LEU A 36 5.92 -31.27 20.67
N GLU A 37 5.35 -32.44 20.84
CA GLU A 37 4.10 -32.65 21.60
C GLU A 37 4.26 -32.25 23.07
N GLU A 38 5.34 -32.67 23.72
CA GLU A 38 5.66 -32.28 25.11
C GLU A 38 5.83 -30.76 25.20
N PHE A 39 6.56 -30.15 24.28
CA PHE A 39 6.75 -28.70 24.23
C PHE A 39 5.42 -27.94 24.14
N ARG A 40 4.51 -28.38 23.29
CA ARG A 40 3.19 -27.75 23.10
C ARG A 40 2.27 -27.89 24.31
N ASN A 41 2.38 -29.00 25.04
CA ASN A 41 1.51 -29.31 26.18
C ASN A 41 2.06 -28.82 27.52
N SER A 42 3.37 -28.58 27.63
CA SER A 42 4.02 -28.17 28.87
C SER A 42 3.97 -26.67 29.07
N LYS A 43 3.16 -26.20 30.01
CA LYS A 43 3.10 -24.78 30.41
C LYS A 43 4.18 -24.37 31.42
N SER A 44 4.84 -25.32 32.10
CA SER A 44 5.78 -25.05 33.20
C SER A 44 7.24 -25.27 32.87
N LYS A 45 7.55 -26.09 31.87
CA LYS A 45 8.93 -26.41 31.49
C LYS A 45 9.52 -25.27 30.65
N LYS A 46 10.65 -24.72 31.12
CA LYS A 46 11.41 -23.75 30.35
C LYS A 46 12.34 -24.47 29.39
N TYR A 47 12.13 -24.25 28.09
CA TYR A 47 12.99 -24.79 27.04
C TYR A 47 14.05 -23.77 26.62
N GLU A 48 15.24 -24.29 26.29
CA GLU A 48 16.33 -23.55 25.65
C GLU A 48 16.59 -24.12 24.25
N LEU A 49 17.32 -23.39 23.39
CA LEU A 49 17.60 -23.85 22.00
C LEU A 49 18.28 -25.21 21.96
N LYS A 50 19.18 -25.49 22.88
CA LYS A 50 19.87 -26.79 22.99
C LYS A 50 18.91 -27.97 23.24
N ASP A 51 17.78 -27.72 23.86
CA ASP A 51 16.82 -28.79 24.20
C ASP A 51 16.04 -29.29 22.95
N ILE A 52 16.06 -28.51 21.86
CA ILE A 52 15.43 -28.86 20.59
C ILE A 52 16.44 -29.23 19.48
N ALA A 53 17.71 -29.40 19.85
CA ALA A 53 18.74 -29.84 18.91
C ALA A 53 18.33 -31.15 18.21
N GLY A 54 18.50 -31.26 16.89
CA GLY A 54 18.01 -32.36 16.07
C GLY A 54 16.54 -32.26 15.66
N HIS A 55 15.78 -31.29 16.17
CA HIS A 55 14.35 -31.06 15.88
C HIS A 55 14.05 -29.65 15.40
N VAL A 56 15.07 -28.82 15.14
CA VAL A 56 14.90 -27.39 14.81
C VAL A 56 14.05 -27.19 13.56
N VAL A 57 14.19 -28.02 12.53
CA VAL A 57 13.40 -27.91 11.29
C VAL A 57 11.92 -28.18 11.57
N GLU A 58 11.61 -29.22 12.34
CA GLU A 58 10.26 -29.56 12.74
C GLU A 58 9.60 -28.45 13.57
N PHE A 59 10.34 -27.93 14.57
CA PHE A 59 9.89 -26.79 15.39
C PHE A 59 9.70 -25.53 14.55
N SER A 60 10.55 -25.29 13.56
CA SER A 60 10.41 -24.14 12.64
C SER A 60 9.12 -24.19 11.82
N GLY A 61 8.63 -25.37 11.47
CA GLY A 61 7.36 -25.58 10.75
C GLY A 61 6.12 -25.60 11.67
N ASP A 62 6.29 -25.50 12.98
CA ASP A 62 5.21 -25.46 13.95
C ASP A 62 4.93 -24.03 14.45
N GLN A 63 3.67 -23.71 14.68
CA GLN A 63 3.25 -22.37 15.13
C GLN A 63 3.92 -21.95 16.45
N TYR A 64 3.97 -22.82 17.42
CA TYR A 64 4.56 -22.51 18.74
C TYR A 64 6.08 -22.69 18.73
N GLY A 65 6.55 -23.74 18.03
CA GLY A 65 7.96 -24.02 17.87
C GLY A 65 8.71 -22.89 17.15
N SER A 66 8.16 -22.42 16.02
CA SER A 66 8.78 -21.29 15.28
C SER A 66 8.82 -20.01 16.11
N ARG A 67 7.75 -19.71 16.84
CA ARG A 67 7.70 -18.53 17.72
C ARG A 67 8.73 -18.60 18.84
N PHE A 68 8.91 -19.78 19.42
CA PHE A 68 9.95 -20.04 20.42
C PHE A 68 11.34 -19.79 19.84
N ILE A 69 11.66 -20.37 18.66
CA ILE A 69 12.95 -20.18 18.00
C ILE A 69 13.17 -18.69 17.70
N GLN A 70 12.18 -17.99 17.16
CA GLN A 70 12.28 -16.56 16.87
C GLN A 70 12.66 -15.74 18.10
N GLN A 71 11.98 -15.96 19.23
CA GLN A 71 12.25 -15.24 20.47
C GLN A 71 13.64 -15.56 21.04
N LYS A 72 14.06 -16.82 20.96
CA LYS A 72 15.38 -17.23 21.43
C LYS A 72 16.51 -16.68 20.54
N LEU A 73 16.34 -16.65 19.23
CA LEU A 73 17.36 -16.11 18.31
C LEU A 73 17.67 -14.63 18.54
N GLU A 74 16.74 -13.85 19.09
CA GLU A 74 16.97 -12.43 19.40
C GLU A 74 18.04 -12.24 20.47
N ILE A 75 18.13 -13.16 21.44
CA ILE A 75 19.00 -13.09 22.61
C ILE A 75 20.08 -14.18 22.64
N ALA A 76 20.05 -15.11 21.68
CA ALA A 76 20.98 -16.23 21.64
C ALA A 76 22.42 -15.78 21.42
N ASN A 77 23.35 -16.53 22.01
CA ASN A 77 24.78 -16.38 21.72
C ASN A 77 25.16 -16.95 20.36
N SER A 78 26.43 -16.77 19.97
CA SER A 78 26.91 -17.20 18.65
C SER A 78 26.84 -18.72 18.45
N GLU A 79 27.11 -19.52 19.49
CA GLU A 79 27.09 -20.99 19.41
C GLU A 79 25.66 -21.50 19.24
N GLU A 80 24.71 -20.96 19.97
CA GLU A 80 23.29 -21.30 19.86
C GLU A 80 22.74 -20.94 18.48
N LYS A 81 23.05 -19.76 17.98
CA LYS A 81 22.70 -19.35 16.61
C LYS A 81 23.28 -20.27 15.55
N GLN A 82 24.53 -20.67 15.73
CA GLN A 82 25.21 -21.56 14.78
C GLN A 82 24.56 -22.96 14.79
N MET A 83 24.24 -23.51 15.93
CA MET A 83 23.55 -24.80 16.06
C MET A 83 22.21 -24.77 15.32
N VAL A 84 21.38 -23.76 15.55
CA VAL A 84 20.10 -23.63 14.85
C VAL A 84 20.30 -23.41 13.35
N PHE A 85 21.29 -22.61 12.95
CA PHE A 85 21.60 -22.33 11.57
C PHE A 85 22.00 -23.57 10.78
N GLU A 86 22.84 -24.42 11.34
CA GLU A 86 23.29 -25.65 10.70
C GLU A 86 22.15 -26.63 10.43
N GLU A 87 21.15 -26.69 11.31
CA GLU A 87 19.98 -27.55 11.12
C GLU A 87 18.99 -26.98 10.09
N VAL A 88 18.77 -25.67 10.05
CA VAL A 88 17.81 -25.07 9.10
C VAL A 88 18.37 -24.96 7.69
N LEU A 89 19.67 -24.83 7.53
CA LEU A 89 20.32 -24.56 6.25
C LEU A 89 20.01 -25.59 5.17
N PRO A 90 20.05 -26.90 5.39
CA PRO A 90 19.70 -27.91 4.37
C PRO A 90 18.27 -27.81 3.87
N ASN A 91 17.37 -27.22 4.68
CA ASN A 91 15.94 -27.06 4.38
C ASN A 91 15.57 -25.57 4.18
N ALA A 92 16.53 -24.69 3.94
CA ALA A 92 16.32 -23.26 3.92
C ALA A 92 15.25 -22.84 2.90
N LEU A 93 15.31 -23.32 1.66
CA LEU A 93 14.33 -22.97 0.62
C LEU A 93 12.90 -23.42 0.97
N GLN A 94 12.76 -24.63 1.54
CA GLN A 94 11.47 -25.13 2.01
C GLN A 94 10.92 -24.24 3.13
N LEU A 95 11.76 -23.90 4.12
CA LEU A 95 11.38 -23.05 5.24
C LEU A 95 11.05 -21.62 4.80
N MET A 96 11.70 -21.09 3.78
CA MET A 96 11.40 -19.77 3.22
C MET A 96 9.96 -19.65 2.70
N THR A 97 9.37 -20.76 2.27
CA THR A 97 8.00 -20.83 1.75
C THR A 97 7.00 -21.44 2.73
N ASP A 98 7.45 -21.85 3.90
CA ASP A 98 6.60 -22.39 4.95
C ASP A 98 5.88 -21.28 5.73
N VAL A 99 4.64 -21.55 6.13
CA VAL A 99 3.77 -20.59 6.85
C VAL A 99 4.38 -20.08 8.16
N PHE A 100 5.19 -20.89 8.84
CA PHE A 100 5.86 -20.54 10.10
C PHE A 100 7.38 -20.47 9.96
N GLY A 101 7.98 -21.36 9.18
CA GLY A 101 9.42 -21.42 8.96
C GLY A 101 10.03 -20.16 8.36
N ASN A 102 9.27 -19.44 7.52
CA ASN A 102 9.72 -18.18 6.93
C ASN A 102 10.15 -17.14 7.98
N TYR A 103 9.48 -17.09 9.12
CA TYR A 103 9.83 -16.17 10.20
C TYR A 103 11.18 -16.50 10.85
N VAL A 104 11.52 -17.80 10.95
CA VAL A 104 12.83 -18.22 11.47
C VAL A 104 13.94 -17.76 10.53
N LEU A 105 13.76 -17.91 9.21
CA LEU A 105 14.76 -17.45 8.22
C LEU A 105 14.85 -15.91 8.22
N GLN A 106 13.73 -15.20 8.37
CA GLN A 106 13.76 -13.74 8.53
C GLN A 106 14.59 -13.31 9.76
N LYS A 107 14.49 -14.05 10.89
CA LYS A 107 15.30 -13.76 12.09
C LYS A 107 16.77 -13.97 11.86
N PHE A 108 17.20 -14.90 11.01
CA PHE A 108 18.60 -15.03 10.64
C PHE A 108 19.10 -13.85 9.79
N PHE A 109 18.28 -13.29 8.92
CA PHE A 109 18.64 -12.04 8.23
C PHE A 109 18.72 -10.85 9.19
N GLU A 110 17.92 -10.81 10.25
CA GLU A 110 17.96 -9.74 11.26
C GLU A 110 19.14 -9.90 12.24
N HIS A 111 19.31 -11.08 12.82
CA HIS A 111 20.18 -11.33 13.98
C HIS A 111 21.34 -12.28 13.73
N GLY A 112 21.43 -12.90 12.57
CA GLY A 112 22.56 -13.73 12.17
C GLY A 112 23.83 -12.90 11.97
N ASN A 113 24.99 -13.56 12.01
CA ASN A 113 26.23 -12.92 11.62
C ASN A 113 26.33 -12.77 10.09
N GLN A 114 27.31 -12.01 9.61
CA GLN A 114 27.45 -11.73 8.17
C GLN A 114 27.66 -13.01 7.32
N MET A 115 28.36 -14.00 7.85
CA MET A 115 28.56 -15.28 7.16
C MET A 115 27.23 -16.03 6.97
N GLN A 116 26.43 -16.11 8.02
CA GLN A 116 25.11 -16.77 7.97
C GLN A 116 24.17 -16.08 6.97
N LYS A 117 24.12 -14.75 6.97
CA LYS A 117 23.35 -13.96 6.00
C LYS A 117 23.82 -14.21 4.56
N THR A 118 25.13 -14.24 4.34
CA THR A 118 25.72 -14.52 3.03
C THR A 118 25.35 -15.92 2.53
N ILE A 119 25.42 -16.92 3.38
CA ILE A 119 25.10 -18.30 3.03
C ILE A 119 23.59 -18.44 2.72
N LEU A 120 22.71 -17.82 3.52
CA LEU A 120 21.28 -17.84 3.25
C LEU A 120 20.93 -17.13 1.95
N ALA A 121 21.54 -15.97 1.67
CA ALA A 121 21.36 -15.28 0.40
C ALA A 121 21.76 -16.15 -0.79
N LYS A 122 22.85 -16.93 -0.64
CA LYS A 122 23.32 -17.88 -1.65
C LYS A 122 22.30 -19.03 -1.88
N GLN A 123 21.58 -19.46 -0.86
CA GLN A 123 20.49 -20.45 -1.04
C GLN A 123 19.35 -19.93 -1.90
N MET A 124 19.16 -18.61 -1.99
CA MET A 124 18.12 -17.99 -2.82
C MET A 124 18.49 -17.93 -4.30
N GLU A 125 19.77 -18.06 -4.67
CA GLU A 125 20.25 -17.97 -6.05
C GLU A 125 19.51 -18.99 -6.94
N GLY A 126 18.99 -18.53 -8.09
CA GLY A 126 18.14 -19.31 -9.01
C GLY A 126 16.69 -19.44 -8.57
N HIS A 127 16.30 -18.95 -7.38
CA HIS A 127 14.96 -19.07 -6.82
C HIS A 127 14.30 -17.73 -6.49
N VAL A 128 14.97 -16.60 -6.72
CA VAL A 128 14.50 -15.27 -6.28
C VAL A 128 13.14 -14.93 -6.88
N LEU A 129 12.94 -15.20 -8.18
CA LEU A 129 11.64 -14.94 -8.83
C LEU A 129 10.51 -15.76 -8.20
N SER A 130 10.71 -17.07 -8.04
CA SER A 130 9.68 -17.95 -7.47
C SER A 130 9.35 -17.59 -6.02
N LEU A 131 10.37 -17.28 -5.21
CA LEU A 131 10.21 -16.79 -3.84
C LEU A 131 9.46 -15.46 -3.80
N SER A 132 9.79 -14.54 -4.71
CA SER A 132 9.18 -13.21 -4.78
C SER A 132 7.67 -13.26 -5.08
N LEU A 133 7.22 -14.25 -5.82
CA LEU A 133 5.80 -14.43 -6.17
C LEU A 133 5.03 -15.26 -5.14
N GLN A 134 5.71 -15.87 -4.18
CA GLN A 134 5.10 -16.71 -3.14
C GLN A 134 4.84 -15.89 -1.87
N MET A 135 3.69 -16.12 -1.23
CA MET A 135 3.16 -15.33 -0.10
C MET A 135 4.15 -15.17 1.08
N TYR A 136 4.87 -16.23 1.43
CA TYR A 136 5.83 -16.22 2.54
C TYR A 136 7.25 -15.94 2.04
N GLY A 137 7.63 -16.52 0.91
CA GLY A 137 8.94 -16.32 0.29
C GLY A 137 9.24 -14.85 -0.01
N CYS A 138 8.25 -14.08 -0.46
CA CYS A 138 8.41 -12.65 -0.73
C CYS A 138 8.83 -11.86 0.51
N ARG A 139 8.40 -12.28 1.70
CA ARG A 139 8.81 -11.66 2.97
C ARG A 139 10.27 -11.92 3.28
N VAL A 140 10.72 -13.14 3.01
CA VAL A 140 12.13 -13.51 3.22
C VAL A 140 13.04 -12.77 2.24
N VAL A 141 12.65 -12.65 0.95
CA VAL A 141 13.42 -11.87 -0.04
C VAL A 141 13.52 -10.40 0.38
N GLN A 142 12.42 -9.79 0.82
CA GLN A 142 12.43 -8.41 1.31
C GLN A 142 13.37 -8.25 2.51
N LYS A 143 13.34 -9.18 3.44
CA LYS A 143 14.19 -9.17 4.62
C LYS A 143 15.67 -9.36 4.26
N ALA A 144 15.96 -10.22 3.30
CA ALA A 144 17.31 -10.38 2.76
C ALA A 144 17.84 -9.06 2.20
N LEU A 145 17.07 -8.39 1.34
CA LEU A 145 17.44 -7.09 0.75
C LEU A 145 17.70 -5.99 1.81
N GLU A 146 17.11 -6.09 3.00
CA GLU A 146 17.35 -5.14 4.09
C GLU A 146 18.69 -5.36 4.79
N HIS A 147 19.21 -6.59 4.82
CA HIS A 147 20.28 -6.98 5.74
C HIS A 147 21.52 -7.58 5.10
N VAL A 148 21.52 -7.92 3.80
CA VAL A 148 22.70 -8.43 3.10
C VAL A 148 23.58 -7.30 2.55
N LEU A 149 24.82 -7.63 2.20
CA LEU A 149 25.76 -6.69 1.60
C LEU A 149 25.29 -6.29 0.18
N THR A 150 25.75 -5.12 -0.28
CA THR A 150 25.39 -4.56 -1.59
C THR A 150 25.66 -5.53 -2.75
N GLU A 151 26.75 -6.27 -2.72
CA GLU A 151 27.07 -7.26 -3.76
C GLU A 151 26.01 -8.37 -3.84
N GLN A 152 25.49 -8.79 -2.69
CA GLN A 152 24.44 -9.80 -2.63
C GLN A 152 23.07 -9.22 -2.99
N GLN A 153 22.79 -7.98 -2.58
CA GLN A 153 21.59 -7.26 -3.05
C GLN A 153 21.56 -7.22 -4.58
N ALA A 154 22.69 -6.87 -5.22
CA ALA A 154 22.80 -6.81 -6.67
C ALA A 154 22.53 -8.18 -7.34
N LYS A 155 23.01 -9.28 -6.77
CA LYS A 155 22.74 -10.63 -7.26
C LYS A 155 21.26 -11.00 -7.13
N ILE A 156 20.67 -10.75 -5.96
CA ILE A 156 19.24 -11.04 -5.69
C ILE A 156 18.36 -10.28 -6.69
N VAL A 157 18.52 -8.97 -6.81
CA VAL A 157 17.68 -8.18 -7.72
C VAL A 157 17.95 -8.49 -9.19
N GLY A 158 19.20 -8.86 -9.53
CA GLY A 158 19.57 -9.21 -10.90
C GLY A 158 18.77 -10.38 -11.48
N GLU A 159 18.32 -11.33 -10.66
CA GLU A 159 17.46 -12.43 -11.08
C GLU A 159 16.03 -11.97 -11.49
N LEU A 160 15.62 -10.78 -11.10
CA LEU A 160 14.33 -10.21 -11.48
C LEU A 160 14.39 -9.48 -12.83
N ASN A 161 15.58 -9.33 -13.42
CA ASN A 161 15.74 -8.71 -14.74
C ASN A 161 14.99 -9.53 -15.81
N GLY A 162 14.21 -8.86 -16.64
CA GLY A 162 13.29 -9.50 -17.61
C GLY A 162 11.95 -9.93 -17.03
N CYS A 163 11.78 -9.92 -15.69
CA CYS A 163 10.54 -10.29 -15.02
C CYS A 163 9.91 -9.15 -14.18
N VAL A 164 10.41 -7.93 -14.30
CA VAL A 164 10.01 -6.78 -13.48
C VAL A 164 8.51 -6.51 -13.58
N LEU A 165 7.95 -6.44 -14.77
CA LEU A 165 6.51 -6.18 -14.96
C LEU A 165 5.62 -7.27 -14.37
N LYS A 166 6.07 -8.53 -14.45
CA LYS A 166 5.39 -9.66 -13.81
C LYS A 166 5.36 -9.48 -12.29
N CYS A 167 6.49 -9.13 -11.70
CA CYS A 167 6.58 -8.88 -10.27
C CYS A 167 5.72 -7.69 -9.84
N ILE A 168 5.74 -6.56 -10.57
CA ILE A 168 4.95 -5.38 -10.23
C ILE A 168 3.45 -5.66 -10.21
N LYS A 169 2.97 -6.50 -11.14
CA LYS A 169 1.55 -6.83 -11.26
C LYS A 169 1.10 -7.94 -10.30
N ASP A 170 2.03 -8.61 -9.64
CA ASP A 170 1.75 -9.66 -8.67
C ASP A 170 1.54 -9.09 -7.25
N GLN A 171 0.58 -9.64 -6.50
CA GLN A 171 0.25 -9.20 -5.15
C GLN A 171 1.40 -9.32 -4.14
N ASN A 172 2.33 -10.22 -4.36
CA ASN A 172 3.52 -10.44 -3.52
C ASN A 172 4.76 -9.79 -4.13
N GLY A 173 4.99 -10.00 -5.42
CA GLY A 173 6.17 -9.55 -6.16
C GLY A 173 6.34 -8.03 -6.14
N ASN A 174 5.25 -7.26 -6.13
CA ASN A 174 5.34 -5.80 -6.09
C ASN A 174 6.05 -5.28 -4.82
N HIS A 175 5.89 -5.97 -3.69
CA HIS A 175 6.57 -5.61 -2.45
C HIS A 175 8.08 -5.84 -2.53
N VAL A 176 8.51 -6.87 -3.25
CA VAL A 176 9.95 -7.14 -3.48
C VAL A 176 10.56 -6.04 -4.36
N ILE A 177 9.88 -5.64 -5.45
CA ILE A 177 10.34 -4.54 -6.30
C ILE A 177 10.40 -3.23 -5.50
N GLN A 178 9.38 -2.91 -4.68
CA GLN A 178 9.41 -1.73 -3.83
C GLN A 178 10.60 -1.77 -2.85
N LYS A 179 10.86 -2.92 -2.23
CA LYS A 179 11.98 -3.10 -1.31
C LYS A 179 13.34 -2.98 -2.02
N ALA A 180 13.46 -3.49 -3.24
CA ALA A 180 14.65 -3.31 -4.07
C ALA A 180 14.93 -1.82 -4.32
N ILE A 181 13.91 -1.06 -4.69
CA ILE A 181 14.02 0.39 -4.90
C ILE A 181 14.43 1.13 -3.62
N GLU A 182 13.93 0.72 -2.46
CA GLU A 182 14.22 1.35 -1.17
C GLU A 182 15.64 1.06 -0.65
N ARG A 183 16.20 -0.11 -0.95
CA ARG A 183 17.40 -0.63 -0.26
C ARG A 183 18.60 -0.87 -1.13
N VAL A 184 18.41 -1.11 -2.41
CA VAL A 184 19.50 -1.43 -3.33
C VAL A 184 20.04 -0.15 -3.98
N PRO A 185 21.36 0.03 -4.05
CA PRO A 185 21.97 1.20 -4.69
C PRO A 185 21.51 1.37 -6.14
N ALA A 186 21.29 2.61 -6.53
CA ALA A 186 20.69 3.03 -7.79
C ALA A 186 21.31 2.37 -9.04
N GLN A 187 22.63 2.17 -9.03
CA GLN A 187 23.36 1.55 -10.15
C GLN A 187 22.97 0.10 -10.43
N HIS A 188 22.42 -0.61 -9.45
CA HIS A 188 22.05 -2.03 -9.58
C HIS A 188 20.58 -2.25 -9.93
N ILE A 189 19.76 -1.19 -9.96
CA ILE A 189 18.32 -1.27 -10.22
C ILE A 189 17.86 -0.52 -11.48
N GLN A 190 18.77 -0.07 -12.33
CA GLN A 190 18.44 0.65 -13.57
C GLN A 190 17.47 -0.15 -14.44
N PHE A 191 17.63 -1.47 -14.54
CA PHE A 191 16.72 -2.34 -15.30
C PHE A 191 15.27 -2.28 -14.84
N ILE A 192 15.02 -1.93 -13.56
CA ILE A 192 13.65 -1.71 -13.06
C ILE A 192 13.07 -0.46 -13.70
N MET A 193 13.84 0.64 -13.79
CA MET A 193 13.42 1.86 -14.47
C MET A 193 13.17 1.61 -15.96
N ASP A 194 14.07 0.87 -16.61
CA ASP A 194 13.98 0.56 -18.03
C ASP A 194 12.71 -0.23 -18.37
N ALA A 195 12.24 -1.08 -17.47
CA ALA A 195 10.99 -1.82 -17.65
C ALA A 195 9.73 -0.94 -17.69
N PHE A 196 9.81 0.31 -17.22
CA PHE A 196 8.69 1.25 -17.24
C PHE A 196 8.54 2.00 -18.57
N HIS A 197 9.55 2.01 -19.45
CA HIS A 197 9.48 2.73 -20.73
C HIS A 197 8.28 2.27 -21.56
N GLY A 198 7.43 3.23 -21.95
CA GLY A 198 6.21 2.98 -22.69
C GLY A 198 5.10 2.27 -21.90
N GLN A 199 5.30 2.02 -20.60
CA GLN A 199 4.34 1.34 -19.71
C GLN A 199 3.84 2.23 -18.57
N VAL A 200 4.30 3.47 -18.49
CA VAL A 200 4.06 4.34 -17.33
C VAL A 200 2.57 4.55 -17.07
N TYR A 201 1.77 4.81 -18.10
CA TYR A 201 0.32 4.94 -17.95
C TYR A 201 -0.33 3.67 -17.39
N ASN A 202 -0.02 2.51 -18.00
CA ASN A 202 -0.58 1.22 -17.58
C ASN A 202 -0.22 0.88 -16.13
N LEU A 203 0.99 1.23 -15.71
CA LEU A 203 1.46 0.97 -14.35
C LEU A 203 0.96 2.00 -13.35
N ALA A 204 0.84 3.26 -13.74
CA ALA A 204 0.26 4.32 -12.90
C ALA A 204 -1.22 4.06 -12.59
N THR A 205 -1.94 3.42 -13.51
CA THR A 205 -3.36 3.05 -13.36
C THR A 205 -3.56 1.63 -12.79
N HIS A 206 -2.48 0.99 -12.34
CA HIS A 206 -2.51 -0.34 -11.72
C HIS A 206 -2.43 -0.23 -10.19
N PRO A 207 -3.19 -1.05 -9.41
CA PRO A 207 -3.24 -0.96 -7.94
C PRO A 207 -1.87 -1.09 -7.25
N TYR A 208 -0.96 -1.88 -7.80
CA TYR A 208 0.39 -2.04 -7.27
C TYR A 208 1.42 -1.17 -8.00
N GLY A 209 1.29 -1.01 -9.31
CA GLY A 209 2.19 -0.22 -10.12
C GLY A 209 2.27 1.24 -9.69
N CYS A 210 1.14 1.85 -9.32
CA CYS A 210 1.11 3.22 -8.82
C CYS A 210 1.95 3.41 -7.55
N ARG A 211 2.02 2.39 -6.68
CA ARG A 211 2.86 2.42 -5.48
C ARG A 211 4.34 2.29 -5.81
N VAL A 212 4.68 1.43 -6.75
CA VAL A 212 6.07 1.28 -7.22
C VAL A 212 6.58 2.60 -7.81
N ILE A 213 5.78 3.29 -8.63
CA ILE A 213 6.14 4.60 -9.19
C ILE A 213 6.40 5.62 -8.06
N GLN A 214 5.57 5.66 -7.03
CA GLN A 214 5.78 6.56 -5.90
C GLN A 214 7.11 6.26 -5.18
N ARG A 215 7.45 4.98 -4.96
CA ARG A 215 8.75 4.59 -4.39
C ARG A 215 9.93 4.99 -5.27
N MET A 216 9.78 4.91 -6.59
CA MET A 216 10.82 5.38 -7.51
C MET A 216 11.09 6.87 -7.33
N PHE A 217 10.06 7.70 -7.20
CA PHE A 217 10.23 9.14 -6.96
C PHE A 217 10.80 9.47 -5.57
N GLU A 218 10.64 8.58 -4.60
CA GLU A 218 11.18 8.78 -3.24
C GLU A 218 12.66 8.37 -3.13
N HIS A 219 13.10 7.37 -3.88
CA HIS A 219 14.39 6.71 -3.64
C HIS A 219 15.36 6.73 -4.85
N CYS A 220 14.86 6.93 -6.06
CA CYS A 220 15.71 6.93 -7.26
C CYS A 220 16.25 8.33 -7.59
N THR A 221 17.33 8.35 -8.35
CA THR A 221 17.96 9.61 -8.80
C THR A 221 17.08 10.34 -9.82
N SER A 222 17.28 11.66 -9.94
CA SER A 222 16.56 12.46 -10.95
C SER A 222 16.87 12.01 -12.39
N MET A 223 18.04 11.46 -12.65
CA MET A 223 18.38 10.89 -13.96
C MET A 223 17.54 9.65 -14.28
N GLN A 224 17.30 8.81 -13.27
CA GLN A 224 16.49 7.60 -13.42
C GLN A 224 14.99 7.92 -13.58
N THR A 225 14.49 8.90 -12.85
CA THR A 225 13.06 9.24 -12.83
C THR A 225 12.64 10.23 -13.91
N GLY A 226 13.58 10.95 -14.52
CA GLY A 226 13.30 11.95 -15.56
C GLY A 226 12.43 11.42 -16.71
N PRO A 227 12.81 10.33 -17.39
CA PRO A 227 12.01 9.74 -18.47
C PRO A 227 10.61 9.32 -18.02
N LEU A 228 10.46 8.81 -16.80
CA LEU A 228 9.16 8.44 -16.24
C LEU A 228 8.26 9.67 -16.05
N LEU A 229 8.83 10.77 -15.53
CA LEU A 229 8.10 12.03 -15.35
C LEU A 229 7.62 12.59 -16.69
N GLU A 230 8.44 12.53 -17.74
CA GLU A 230 8.03 12.96 -19.07
C GLU A 230 6.81 12.17 -19.57
N GLU A 231 6.82 10.85 -19.44
CA GLU A 231 5.67 10.02 -19.81
C GLU A 231 4.43 10.34 -18.96
N LEU A 232 4.59 10.51 -17.63
CA LEU A 232 3.49 10.90 -16.74
C LEU A 232 2.89 12.25 -17.12
N HIS A 233 3.74 13.24 -17.43
CA HIS A 233 3.27 14.54 -17.84
C HIS A 233 2.45 14.53 -19.13
N ARG A 234 2.73 13.62 -20.06
CA ARG A 234 1.92 13.45 -21.29
C ARG A 234 0.50 12.95 -20.99
N CYS A 235 0.32 12.14 -19.96
CA CYS A 235 -0.98 11.52 -19.62
C CYS A 235 -1.61 12.07 -18.32
N THR A 236 -1.11 13.19 -17.78
CA THR A 236 -1.60 13.80 -16.53
C THR A 236 -3.13 13.96 -16.53
N GLY A 237 -3.73 14.46 -17.60
CA GLY A 237 -5.19 14.69 -17.68
C GLY A 237 -6.03 13.41 -17.50
N GLN A 238 -5.52 12.27 -17.93
CA GLN A 238 -6.16 10.97 -17.73
C GLN A 238 -5.89 10.43 -16.31
N LEU A 239 -4.66 10.58 -15.83
CA LEU A 239 -4.25 10.07 -14.51
C LEU A 239 -4.98 10.75 -13.35
N VAL A 240 -5.26 12.03 -13.45
CA VAL A 240 -5.99 12.77 -12.39
C VAL A 240 -7.39 12.20 -12.13
N GLN A 241 -8.01 11.59 -13.13
CA GLN A 241 -9.35 11.02 -13.05
C GLN A 241 -9.35 9.50 -12.78
N ASP A 242 -8.18 8.87 -12.81
CA ASP A 242 -8.05 7.43 -12.55
C ASP A 242 -8.01 7.12 -11.04
N GLN A 243 -8.60 5.98 -10.66
CA GLN A 243 -8.68 5.57 -9.26
C GLN A 243 -7.33 5.32 -8.57
N TYR A 244 -6.29 5.01 -9.32
CA TYR A 244 -4.91 4.78 -8.83
C TYR A 244 -3.96 5.87 -9.31
N GLY A 245 -4.09 6.30 -10.56
CA GLY A 245 -3.27 7.34 -11.18
C GLY A 245 -3.31 8.66 -10.42
N ASN A 246 -4.46 9.01 -9.82
CA ASN A 246 -4.58 10.22 -9.02
C ASN A 246 -3.59 10.26 -7.85
N TYR A 247 -3.25 9.13 -7.23
CA TYR A 247 -2.26 9.07 -6.14
C TYR A 247 -0.85 9.37 -6.63
N VAL A 248 -0.50 8.95 -7.85
CA VAL A 248 0.81 9.29 -8.44
C VAL A 248 0.91 10.79 -8.68
N ILE A 249 -0.13 11.42 -9.21
CA ILE A 249 -0.15 12.87 -9.42
C ILE A 249 -0.15 13.64 -8.09
N GLN A 250 -0.91 13.18 -7.10
CA GLN A 250 -0.85 13.77 -5.75
C GLN A 250 0.56 13.70 -5.16
N HIS A 251 1.26 12.57 -5.33
CA HIS A 251 2.63 12.41 -4.86
C HIS A 251 3.60 13.42 -5.52
N ILE A 252 3.46 13.66 -6.84
CA ILE A 252 4.24 14.70 -7.55
C ILE A 252 3.94 16.09 -6.96
N LEU A 253 2.69 16.40 -6.68
CA LEU A 253 2.30 17.69 -6.10
C LEU A 253 2.83 17.87 -4.67
N GLU A 254 2.86 16.82 -3.87
CA GLU A 254 3.37 16.87 -2.50
C GLU A 254 4.89 16.98 -2.43
N ARG A 255 5.59 16.12 -3.18
CA ARG A 255 7.04 15.87 -3.03
C ARG A 255 7.87 16.18 -4.26
N GLY A 256 7.25 16.43 -5.40
CA GLY A 256 7.94 16.73 -6.65
C GLY A 256 8.64 18.09 -6.64
N ARG A 257 9.48 18.31 -7.65
CA ARG A 257 10.17 19.58 -7.88
C ARG A 257 9.16 20.66 -8.27
N PRO A 258 9.47 21.95 -8.05
CA PRO A 258 8.59 23.06 -8.42
C PRO A 258 8.14 23.04 -9.88
N GLU A 259 9.05 22.71 -10.81
CA GLU A 259 8.75 22.60 -12.25
C GLU A 259 7.74 21.50 -12.56
N ASP A 260 7.83 20.35 -11.90
CA ASP A 260 6.91 19.23 -12.13
C ASP A 260 5.51 19.55 -11.57
N LYS A 261 5.44 20.19 -10.40
CA LYS A 261 4.19 20.70 -9.82
C LYS A 261 3.51 21.69 -10.76
N LYS A 262 4.28 22.61 -11.33
CA LYS A 262 3.78 23.61 -12.27
C LYS A 262 3.16 22.94 -13.49
N VAL A 263 3.81 21.94 -14.07
CA VAL A 263 3.28 21.21 -15.23
C VAL A 263 1.92 20.57 -14.90
N VAL A 264 1.79 19.95 -13.73
CA VAL A 264 0.52 19.35 -13.31
C VAL A 264 -0.57 20.42 -13.17
N ILE A 265 -0.27 21.53 -12.49
CA ILE A 265 -1.24 22.62 -12.28
C ILE A 265 -1.68 23.23 -13.61
N GLU A 266 -0.75 23.48 -14.53
CA GLU A 266 -1.07 23.98 -15.87
C GLU A 266 -1.98 23.03 -16.67
N LYS A 267 -1.79 21.72 -16.51
CA LYS A 267 -2.61 20.72 -17.21
C LYS A 267 -4.06 20.64 -16.72
N ILE A 268 -4.33 20.97 -15.46
CA ILE A 268 -5.71 20.94 -14.90
C ILE A 268 -6.44 22.26 -15.05
N ARG A 269 -5.73 23.36 -15.30
CA ARG A 269 -6.34 24.68 -15.53
C ARG A 269 -7.29 24.64 -16.73
N GLY A 270 -8.36 25.44 -16.65
CA GLY A 270 -9.46 25.43 -17.63
C GLY A 270 -10.52 24.36 -17.37
N GLN A 271 -10.29 23.44 -16.43
CA GLN A 271 -11.18 22.33 -16.11
C GLN A 271 -11.47 22.20 -14.61
N ILE A 272 -11.18 23.23 -13.80
CA ILE A 272 -11.24 23.14 -12.32
C ILE A 272 -12.63 22.74 -11.83
N LEU A 273 -13.68 23.34 -12.36
CA LEU A 273 -15.05 22.96 -11.97
C LEU A 273 -15.33 21.48 -12.23
N GLN A 274 -15.01 20.98 -13.43
CA GLN A 274 -15.28 19.61 -13.84
C GLN A 274 -14.48 18.62 -12.98
N LEU A 275 -13.17 18.86 -12.83
CA LEU A 275 -12.27 18.00 -12.06
C LEU A 275 -12.63 18.02 -10.57
N SER A 276 -13.03 19.18 -10.02
CA SER A 276 -13.45 19.27 -8.61
C SER A 276 -14.69 18.45 -8.30
N LYS A 277 -15.57 18.26 -9.26
CA LYS A 277 -16.78 17.43 -9.12
C LYS A 277 -16.53 15.95 -9.34
N HIS A 278 -15.35 15.56 -9.75
CA HIS A 278 -14.98 14.18 -9.99
C HIS A 278 -14.42 13.53 -8.71
N LYS A 279 -14.88 12.30 -8.40
CA LYS A 279 -14.54 11.55 -7.18
C LYS A 279 -13.04 11.49 -6.88
N PHE A 280 -12.21 11.26 -7.90
CA PHE A 280 -10.76 11.12 -7.74
C PHE A 280 -10.01 12.41 -8.04
N ALA A 281 -10.41 13.13 -9.09
CA ALA A 281 -9.71 14.33 -9.51
C ALA A 281 -9.85 15.49 -8.51
N SER A 282 -10.94 15.54 -7.72
CA SER A 282 -11.10 16.53 -6.66
C SER A 282 -9.94 16.52 -5.67
N ASN A 283 -9.42 15.34 -5.31
CA ASN A 283 -8.25 15.20 -4.44
C ASN A 283 -6.99 15.84 -5.07
N VAL A 284 -6.82 15.69 -6.38
CA VAL A 284 -5.70 16.33 -7.10
C VAL A 284 -5.86 17.84 -7.12
N VAL A 285 -7.06 18.35 -7.36
CA VAL A 285 -7.32 19.82 -7.34
C VAL A 285 -7.04 20.39 -5.95
N GLU A 286 -7.47 19.69 -4.88
CA GLU A 286 -7.14 20.10 -3.50
C GLU A 286 -5.61 20.17 -3.28
N LYS A 287 -4.86 19.19 -3.77
CA LYS A 287 -3.38 19.19 -3.67
C LYS A 287 -2.75 20.30 -4.50
N CYS A 288 -3.30 20.66 -5.65
CA CYS A 288 -2.84 21.80 -6.44
C CYS A 288 -3.01 23.13 -5.67
N VAL A 289 -4.12 23.26 -4.95
CA VAL A 289 -4.38 24.43 -4.08
C VAL A 289 -3.41 24.43 -2.88
N ASP A 290 -3.17 23.27 -2.28
CA ASP A 290 -2.34 23.11 -1.08
C ASP A 290 -0.85 23.38 -1.37
N TYR A 291 -0.32 22.73 -2.39
CA TYR A 291 1.12 22.72 -2.73
C TYR A 291 1.54 23.66 -3.87
N GLY A 292 0.60 24.34 -4.51
CA GLY A 292 0.88 25.36 -5.50
C GLY A 292 1.47 26.63 -4.87
N THR A 293 2.11 27.45 -5.68
CA THR A 293 2.57 28.77 -5.27
C THR A 293 1.40 29.74 -5.04
N LYS A 294 1.66 30.90 -4.41
CA LYS A 294 0.65 31.95 -4.31
C LYS A 294 0.06 32.30 -5.69
N ARG A 295 0.91 32.37 -6.73
CA ARG A 295 0.47 32.67 -8.10
C ARG A 295 -0.42 31.58 -8.67
N ASP A 296 -0.07 30.32 -8.44
CA ASP A 296 -0.88 29.19 -8.88
C ASP A 296 -2.26 29.24 -8.23
N ARG A 297 -2.32 29.42 -6.92
CA ARG A 297 -3.60 29.60 -6.19
C ARG A 297 -4.43 30.75 -6.75
N GLN A 298 -3.79 31.88 -7.05
CA GLN A 298 -4.47 33.02 -7.64
C GLN A 298 -5.14 32.66 -8.97
N LEU A 299 -4.42 31.94 -9.84
CA LEU A 299 -4.96 31.50 -11.14
C LEU A 299 -6.12 30.53 -11.01
N LEU A 300 -6.05 29.60 -10.04
CA LEU A 300 -7.14 28.66 -9.76
C LEU A 300 -8.38 29.37 -9.20
N ILE A 301 -8.20 30.40 -8.34
CA ILE A 301 -9.28 31.22 -7.79
C ILE A 301 -9.91 32.06 -8.91
N GLU A 302 -9.14 32.70 -9.74
CA GLU A 302 -9.64 33.48 -10.88
C GLU A 302 -10.53 32.62 -11.79
N GLU A 303 -10.13 31.36 -12.09
CA GLU A 303 -10.91 30.45 -12.90
C GLU A 303 -12.28 30.12 -12.27
N VAL A 304 -12.32 29.82 -10.97
CA VAL A 304 -13.58 29.49 -10.30
C VAL A 304 -14.49 30.71 -10.04
N LEU A 305 -13.95 31.92 -10.13
CA LEU A 305 -14.66 33.17 -10.02
C LEU A 305 -15.02 33.81 -11.37
N GLN A 306 -14.58 33.23 -12.48
CA GLN A 306 -14.91 33.72 -13.82
C GLN A 306 -16.39 33.63 -14.11
N ASN A 307 -17.03 34.77 -14.45
CA ASN A 307 -18.44 34.81 -14.79
C ASN A 307 -18.73 34.00 -16.05
N LYS A 308 -19.78 33.19 -15.97
CA LYS A 308 -20.37 32.54 -17.14
C LYS A 308 -21.36 33.49 -17.85
N PRO A 309 -21.74 33.18 -19.11
CA PRO A 309 -22.72 33.97 -19.85
C PRO A 309 -24.06 34.12 -19.12
N ASP A 310 -24.45 33.17 -18.26
CA ASP A 310 -25.69 33.19 -17.45
C ASP A 310 -25.53 34.01 -16.15
N GLY A 311 -24.43 34.71 -15.96
CA GLY A 311 -24.14 35.51 -14.76
C GLY A 311 -23.72 34.71 -13.53
N THR A 312 -23.64 33.36 -13.63
CA THR A 312 -23.12 32.49 -12.56
C THR A 312 -21.62 32.28 -12.68
N TYR A 313 -21.00 31.78 -11.63
CA TYR A 313 -19.59 31.40 -11.65
C TYR A 313 -19.39 30.00 -11.03
N PRO A 314 -18.33 29.27 -11.43
CA PRO A 314 -18.08 27.89 -11.02
C PRO A 314 -18.14 27.65 -9.51
N LEU A 315 -17.64 28.58 -8.70
CA LEU A 315 -17.63 28.49 -7.24
C LEU A 315 -19.00 28.14 -6.64
N VAL A 316 -20.10 28.72 -7.18
CA VAL A 316 -21.46 28.47 -6.69
C VAL A 316 -21.88 27.01 -6.85
N ALA A 317 -21.54 26.41 -8.00
CA ALA A 317 -21.80 25.00 -8.26
C ALA A 317 -20.92 24.09 -7.39
N MET A 318 -19.65 24.48 -7.19
CA MET A 318 -18.71 23.72 -6.35
C MET A 318 -19.16 23.63 -4.90
N MET A 319 -19.69 24.71 -4.32
CA MET A 319 -20.16 24.74 -2.93
C MET A 319 -21.33 23.79 -2.64
N LYS A 320 -22.07 23.38 -3.66
CA LYS A 320 -23.23 22.48 -3.55
C LYS A 320 -22.89 21.02 -3.87
N ASP A 321 -21.71 20.76 -4.39
CA ASP A 321 -21.29 19.44 -4.87
C ASP A 321 -20.61 18.62 -3.77
N GLN A 322 -20.84 17.31 -3.81
CA GLN A 322 -20.34 16.37 -2.79
C GLN A 322 -18.81 16.28 -2.70
N TYR A 323 -18.08 16.55 -3.78
CA TYR A 323 -16.61 16.52 -3.83
C TYR A 323 -16.04 17.93 -3.90
N ALA A 324 -16.58 18.77 -4.76
CA ALA A 324 -16.02 20.09 -5.01
C ALA A 324 -16.10 21.05 -3.80
N ASN A 325 -17.04 20.80 -2.84
CA ASN A 325 -17.09 21.59 -1.62
C ASN A 325 -15.79 21.51 -0.79
N TYR A 326 -15.10 20.36 -0.80
CA TYR A 326 -13.81 20.20 -0.11
C TYR A 326 -12.71 21.03 -0.78
N VAL A 327 -12.73 21.14 -2.11
CA VAL A 327 -11.81 22.03 -2.82
C VAL A 327 -12.01 23.50 -2.39
N VAL A 328 -13.25 23.93 -2.29
CA VAL A 328 -13.58 25.29 -1.80
C VAL A 328 -13.11 25.49 -0.36
N GLN A 329 -13.32 24.50 0.51
CA GLN A 329 -12.84 24.52 1.89
C GLN A 329 -11.32 24.64 1.94
N LYS A 330 -10.61 23.86 1.13
CA LYS A 330 -9.15 23.91 1.03
C LYS A 330 -8.68 25.28 0.52
N MET A 331 -9.33 25.86 -0.49
CA MET A 331 -9.00 27.21 -0.94
C MET A 331 -9.08 28.21 0.22
N LEU A 332 -10.18 28.17 0.99
CA LEU A 332 -10.35 29.08 2.13
C LEU A 332 -9.32 28.89 3.25
N ASP A 333 -8.77 27.68 3.39
CA ASP A 333 -7.79 27.37 4.45
C ASP A 333 -6.37 27.88 4.14
N VAL A 334 -5.95 27.75 2.87
CA VAL A 334 -4.53 27.91 2.52
C VAL A 334 -4.21 29.24 1.82
N VAL A 335 -5.23 29.98 1.39
CA VAL A 335 -5.05 31.27 0.71
C VAL A 335 -4.63 32.37 1.69
N ASP A 336 -3.93 33.37 1.17
CA ASP A 336 -3.60 34.56 1.96
C ASP A 336 -4.84 35.44 2.24
N LYS A 337 -4.63 36.48 3.03
CA LYS A 337 -5.72 37.39 3.46
C LYS A 337 -6.49 37.99 2.29
N ASP A 338 -5.79 38.46 1.26
CA ASP A 338 -6.41 39.17 0.13
C ASP A 338 -7.23 38.18 -0.73
N GLN A 339 -6.66 36.99 -1.01
CA GLN A 339 -7.34 35.92 -1.73
C GLN A 339 -8.54 35.38 -0.95
N ARG A 340 -8.41 35.27 0.38
CA ARG A 340 -9.51 34.85 1.26
C ARG A 340 -10.66 35.84 1.23
N GLU A 341 -10.35 37.13 1.34
CA GLU A 341 -11.37 38.18 1.30
C GLU A 341 -12.12 38.19 -0.02
N LEU A 342 -11.43 37.99 -1.14
CA LEU A 342 -12.04 37.87 -2.46
C LEU A 342 -13.03 36.70 -2.51
N LEU A 343 -12.62 35.49 -2.06
CA LEU A 343 -13.47 34.31 -2.01
C LEU A 343 -14.67 34.52 -1.10
N VAL A 344 -14.46 35.02 0.12
CA VAL A 344 -15.51 35.24 1.11
C VAL A 344 -16.53 36.23 0.57
N ASN A 345 -16.14 37.33 -0.05
CA ASN A 345 -17.05 38.31 -0.63
C ASN A 345 -17.92 37.71 -1.75
N LYS A 346 -17.39 36.76 -2.50
CA LYS A 346 -18.16 36.03 -3.53
C LYS A 346 -19.07 34.93 -2.97
N ILE A 347 -18.72 34.35 -1.84
CA ILE A 347 -19.54 33.31 -1.16
C ILE A 347 -20.70 33.92 -0.38
N LYS A 348 -20.49 35.08 0.27
CA LYS A 348 -21.46 35.75 1.13
C LYS A 348 -22.88 35.83 0.58
N PRO A 349 -23.14 36.31 -0.66
CA PRO A 349 -24.48 36.43 -1.20
C PRO A 349 -25.21 35.08 -1.31
N HIS A 350 -24.50 33.98 -1.32
CA HIS A 350 -25.05 32.64 -1.51
C HIS A 350 -25.30 31.86 -0.22
N LEU A 351 -24.87 32.38 0.96
CA LEU A 351 -24.94 31.68 2.25
C LEU A 351 -26.34 31.18 2.59
N GLN A 352 -27.40 31.99 2.32
CA GLN A 352 -28.79 31.60 2.58
C GLN A 352 -29.21 30.43 1.69
N SER A 353 -28.86 30.47 0.41
CA SER A 353 -29.20 29.39 -0.52
C SER A 353 -28.45 28.11 -0.23
N LEU A 354 -27.20 28.20 0.27
CA LEU A 354 -26.34 27.07 0.62
C LEU A 354 -26.90 26.26 1.80
N LYS A 355 -27.64 26.87 2.73
CA LYS A 355 -28.31 26.19 3.84
C LYS A 355 -29.33 25.12 3.40
N LYS A 356 -29.81 25.19 2.16
CA LYS A 356 -30.73 24.20 1.59
C LYS A 356 -30.03 22.92 1.12
N TYR A 357 -28.67 22.95 1.00
CA TYR A 357 -27.87 21.84 0.51
C TYR A 357 -27.03 21.27 1.62
N THR A 358 -26.97 19.93 1.71
CA THR A 358 -26.19 19.23 2.76
C THR A 358 -24.74 19.69 2.81
N TYR A 359 -24.06 19.69 1.65
CA TYR A 359 -22.66 20.08 1.56
C TYR A 359 -22.43 21.58 1.75
N GLY A 360 -23.39 22.42 1.35
CA GLY A 360 -23.38 23.84 1.65
C GLY A 360 -23.43 24.14 3.15
N LYS A 361 -24.22 23.38 3.93
CA LYS A 361 -24.23 23.46 5.41
C LYS A 361 -22.87 23.14 6.01
N HIS A 362 -22.20 22.07 5.54
CA HIS A 362 -20.87 21.70 6.00
C HIS A 362 -19.84 22.83 5.75
N LEU A 363 -19.86 23.41 4.56
CA LEU A 363 -19.00 24.53 4.24
C LEU A 363 -19.21 25.72 5.20
N ILE A 364 -20.48 26.06 5.47
CA ILE A 364 -20.82 27.16 6.37
C ILE A 364 -20.34 26.87 7.78
N GLN A 365 -20.59 25.69 8.30
CA GLN A 365 -20.19 25.30 9.65
C GLN A 365 -18.69 25.23 9.85
N SER A 366 -17.95 24.77 8.85
CA SER A 366 -16.52 24.54 8.96
C SER A 366 -15.66 25.79 8.73
N LYS A 367 -16.15 26.75 7.92
CA LYS A 367 -15.32 27.88 7.43
C LYS A 367 -15.81 29.26 7.79
N PHE A 368 -17.04 29.39 8.24
CA PHE A 368 -17.62 30.66 8.64
C PHE A 368 -17.87 30.64 10.14
N ASP A 369 -17.02 31.34 10.88
CA ASP A 369 -17.14 31.47 12.34
C ASP A 369 -18.50 32.06 12.71
N ALA A 370 -19.08 31.65 13.86
CA ALA A 370 -20.34 32.12 14.37
C ALA A 370 -20.40 33.67 14.45
N ARG A 371 -19.25 34.33 14.67
CA ARG A 371 -19.12 35.80 14.63
C ARG A 371 -19.36 36.39 13.26
N ILE A 372 -18.84 35.77 12.22
CA ILE A 372 -19.05 36.19 10.82
C ILE A 372 -20.51 35.97 10.46
N LEU A 373 -21.10 34.86 10.87
CA LEU A 373 -22.52 34.59 10.66
C LEU A 373 -23.44 35.58 11.40
N MET A 374 -23.11 35.97 12.64
CA MET A 374 -23.88 36.96 13.41
C MET A 374 -23.86 38.39 12.81
N ILE A 375 -22.73 38.83 12.27
CA ILE A 375 -22.64 40.12 11.60
C ILE A 375 -23.52 40.17 10.34
N PHE A 376 -23.68 39.03 9.67
CA PHE A 376 -24.55 38.93 8.49
C PHE A 376 -26.03 38.82 8.80
N PHE A 377 -26.40 38.14 9.89
CA PHE A 377 -27.80 38.07 10.30
C PHE A 377 -28.36 39.41 10.82
N LYS A 378 -27.47 40.28 11.37
CA LYS A 378 -27.87 41.63 11.78
C LYS A 378 -28.02 42.62 10.62
N ALA A 379 -27.24 42.44 9.52
CA ALA A 379 -27.28 43.31 8.35
C ALA A 379 -28.45 42.99 7.37
N THR A 380 -29.18 41.89 7.55
CA THR A 380 -30.36 41.50 6.73
C THR A 380 -31.70 41.75 7.45
N LEU A 381 -31.66 42.37 8.64
CA LEU A 381 -32.84 42.73 9.43
C LEU A 381 -33.13 44.25 9.44
N TYR A 382 -32.44 45.02 8.57
CA TYR A 382 -32.70 46.43 8.34
C TYR A 382 -32.98 46.68 6.87
#